data_44df16728af292cdae1a66d8b5368d80
#
_entry.id   44df16728af292cdae1a66d8b5368d80
#
_cell.length_a   1.000
_cell.length_b   1.000
_cell.length_c   1.000
_cell.angle_alpha   90.00
_cell.angle_beta   90.00
_cell.angle_gamma   90.00
#
_symmetry.space_group_name_H-M   'P 1'
#
loop_
_entity.id
_entity.type
_entity.pdbx_description
1 polymer ?
#
loop_
_entity_poly.entity_id
_entity_poly.type
_entity_poly.pdbx_seq_one_letter_code
_entity_poly.pdbx_strand_id
1 'polypeptide(L)'
;MANVLRDLGIKKGDRVCIYLPMIPELAVSMLACARLGAVHSVIFAGFSAQAVESRVNDCGAKMIICSDGSFRGTKSIDLKGIIDEAAEKCPTVEKVLVVKRTGSEVKMKEERDLWLEPLYTKAPTDFISVIMDAEDPLFILYTSGSTGKPKGMLHTTAGYMVYTAYTFKNVFNYKENDIYWCTADIGWITGHSYILYGPLANGATTVIFEGIPTYPQLDRFWEVIEKHKVTQFYTAPTAIRSLAKESYEWVEKHDLSSLRVIGSVGEPINDEAWHWYNDHVGKKKCPIVDTWWQTETGGIMISPLPFITPTKPTYATLPLPGIQPVLMDDKRNEITGNQVDGNLCIRFPWPGIARTIWGDHQRYKETYFTAFPGKYFTGDGALRDEVGYYRITGRVDDVIIVSGHNLGTAPIEDSVNLHPAVAESAIVGYPHDVKGSALYGYVILKDTGESRDKENLRKEINNLIAETIGPIAKLDKIQFVSALPKTRSGKIMRRILRKIAEGDFSNFGDTSTLLNPEIVEEIKNEKI
;
A
#
# COMPACT_ATOMS: atom_id res chain seq x y z
N MET A 1 -13.22 -12.00 -22.63
CA MET A 1 -12.01 -11.14 -22.54
C MET A 1 -10.75 -11.85 -23.04
N ALA A 2 -10.40 -13.04 -22.58
CA ALA A 2 -9.20 -13.76 -23.07
C ALA A 2 -9.19 -13.97 -24.59
N ASN A 3 -10.34 -14.31 -25.18
CA ASN A 3 -10.49 -14.36 -26.64
C ASN A 3 -10.23 -13.01 -27.32
N VAL A 4 -10.77 -11.92 -26.75
CA VAL A 4 -10.54 -10.55 -27.27
C VAL A 4 -9.04 -10.23 -27.29
N LEU A 5 -8.33 -10.48 -26.19
CA LEU A 5 -6.89 -10.22 -26.13
C LEU A 5 -6.11 -11.06 -27.15
N ARG A 6 -6.44 -12.36 -27.28
CA ARG A 6 -5.83 -13.26 -28.25
C ARG A 6 -6.07 -12.78 -29.69
N ASP A 7 -7.31 -12.41 -30.01
CA ASP A 7 -7.69 -12.00 -31.36
C ASP A 7 -7.09 -10.64 -31.73
N LEU A 8 -6.72 -9.82 -30.74
CA LEU A 8 -5.92 -8.61 -30.90
C LEU A 8 -4.39 -8.86 -30.90
N GLY A 9 -3.95 -10.12 -30.94
CA GLY A 9 -2.56 -10.49 -31.14
C GLY A 9 -1.73 -10.67 -29.85
N ILE A 10 -2.34 -10.60 -28.66
CA ILE A 10 -1.64 -10.87 -27.40
C ILE A 10 -1.40 -12.36 -27.24
N LYS A 11 -0.17 -12.73 -26.86
CA LYS A 11 0.31 -14.10 -26.70
C LYS A 11 0.92 -14.31 -25.31
N LYS A 12 1.18 -15.57 -24.95
CA LYS A 12 1.94 -15.94 -23.74
C LYS A 12 3.25 -15.16 -23.68
N GLY A 13 3.53 -14.53 -22.54
CA GLY A 13 4.72 -13.72 -22.29
C GLY A 13 4.65 -12.26 -22.76
N ASP A 14 3.65 -11.86 -23.54
CA ASP A 14 3.43 -10.46 -23.87
C ASP A 14 2.96 -9.68 -22.63
N ARG A 15 3.35 -8.40 -22.52
CA ARG A 15 2.96 -7.53 -21.40
C ARG A 15 1.77 -6.68 -21.81
N VAL A 16 0.79 -6.63 -20.89
CA VAL A 16 -0.42 -5.82 -21.01
C VAL A 16 -0.49 -4.89 -19.80
N CYS A 17 -0.43 -3.59 -20.01
CA CYS A 17 -0.70 -2.61 -18.97
C CYS A 17 -2.20 -2.39 -18.79
N ILE A 18 -2.65 -2.31 -17.54
CA ILE A 18 -4.05 -2.10 -17.19
C ILE A 18 -4.16 -0.82 -16.36
N TYR A 19 -4.88 0.17 -16.88
CA TYR A 19 -5.11 1.47 -16.27
C TYR A 19 -6.61 1.72 -16.14
N LEU A 20 -7.23 0.97 -15.24
CA LEU A 20 -8.68 0.97 -15.00
C LEU A 20 -9.00 1.35 -13.55
N PRO A 21 -10.11 2.03 -13.28
CA PRO A 21 -10.62 2.21 -11.94
C PRO A 21 -11.09 0.87 -11.35
N MET A 22 -11.56 0.89 -10.10
CA MET A 22 -12.03 -0.28 -9.36
C MET A 22 -13.38 -0.78 -9.88
N ILE A 23 -13.39 -1.27 -11.12
CA ILE A 23 -14.56 -1.83 -11.83
C ILE A 23 -14.33 -3.31 -12.16
N PRO A 24 -15.38 -4.09 -12.45
CA PRO A 24 -15.25 -5.52 -12.78
C PRO A 24 -14.30 -5.81 -13.92
N GLU A 25 -14.23 -4.93 -14.91
CA GLU A 25 -13.36 -5.08 -16.08
C GLU A 25 -11.87 -5.08 -15.71
N LEU A 26 -11.48 -4.44 -14.61
CA LEU A 26 -10.11 -4.51 -14.09
C LEU A 26 -9.77 -5.95 -13.68
N ALA A 27 -10.60 -6.55 -12.84
CA ALA A 27 -10.44 -7.94 -12.40
C ALA A 27 -10.47 -8.93 -13.58
N VAL A 28 -11.45 -8.75 -14.47
CA VAL A 28 -11.61 -9.59 -15.67
C VAL A 28 -10.40 -9.48 -16.60
N SER A 29 -9.81 -8.28 -16.75
CA SER A 29 -8.61 -8.07 -17.58
C SER A 29 -7.39 -8.80 -17.02
N MET A 30 -7.18 -8.73 -15.71
CA MET A 30 -6.07 -9.45 -15.04
C MET A 30 -6.22 -10.96 -15.20
N LEU A 31 -7.42 -11.50 -14.93
CA LEU A 31 -7.70 -12.93 -15.06
C LEU A 31 -7.62 -13.40 -16.53
N ALA A 32 -8.01 -12.57 -17.49
CA ALA A 32 -7.87 -12.86 -18.91
C ALA A 32 -6.41 -12.95 -19.33
N CYS A 33 -5.56 -12.04 -18.84
CA CYS A 33 -4.11 -12.11 -19.05
C CYS A 33 -3.54 -13.41 -18.46
N ALA A 34 -3.91 -13.74 -17.21
CA ALA A 34 -3.45 -14.97 -16.55
C ALA A 34 -3.88 -16.23 -17.34
N ARG A 35 -5.11 -16.31 -17.83
CA ARG A 35 -5.59 -17.43 -18.66
C ARG A 35 -4.88 -17.57 -19.99
N LEU A 36 -4.46 -16.44 -20.57
CA LEU A 36 -3.73 -16.38 -21.83
C LEU A 36 -2.21 -16.60 -21.66
N GLY A 37 -1.71 -16.51 -20.41
CA GLY A 37 -0.28 -16.52 -20.11
C GLY A 37 0.41 -15.20 -20.45
N ALA A 38 -0.35 -14.12 -20.65
CA ALA A 38 0.18 -12.77 -20.77
C ALA A 38 0.51 -12.20 -19.39
N VAL A 39 1.56 -11.38 -19.32
CA VAL A 39 2.02 -10.76 -18.10
C VAL A 39 1.30 -9.42 -17.91
N HIS A 40 0.44 -9.30 -16.93
CA HIS A 40 -0.21 -8.01 -16.69
C HIS A 40 0.64 -7.09 -15.81
N SER A 41 0.48 -5.78 -16.02
CA SER A 41 1.02 -4.74 -15.15
C SER A 41 -0.08 -3.72 -14.87
N VAL A 42 -0.66 -3.77 -13.68
CA VAL A 42 -1.70 -2.82 -13.28
C VAL A 42 -1.06 -1.53 -12.83
N ILE A 43 -1.54 -0.43 -13.37
CA ILE A 43 -1.14 0.92 -13.04
C ILE A 43 -2.32 1.61 -12.35
N PHE A 44 -2.11 2.16 -11.18
CA PHE A 44 -3.17 2.84 -10.43
C PHE A 44 -3.80 3.97 -11.26
N ALA A 45 -5.13 3.91 -11.43
CA ALA A 45 -5.92 4.82 -12.28
C ALA A 45 -6.03 6.27 -11.74
N GLY A 46 -4.98 6.71 -11.13
CA GLY A 46 -4.82 8.05 -10.61
C GLY A 46 -3.43 8.59 -10.88
N PHE A 47 -2.55 7.81 -11.51
CA PHE A 47 -1.20 8.26 -11.85
C PHE A 47 -1.22 9.18 -13.07
N SER A 48 -0.19 10.05 -13.16
CA SER A 48 0.01 10.96 -14.28
C SER A 48 0.46 10.21 -15.55
N ALA A 49 0.35 10.88 -16.70
CA ALA A 49 0.82 10.36 -17.98
C ALA A 49 2.31 9.94 -17.92
N GLN A 50 3.16 10.74 -17.29
CA GLN A 50 4.57 10.42 -17.10
C GLN A 50 4.78 9.14 -16.27
N ALA A 51 3.98 8.92 -15.23
CA ALA A 51 4.06 7.70 -14.43
C ALA A 51 3.60 6.47 -15.20
N VAL A 52 2.60 6.61 -16.08
CA VAL A 52 2.15 5.57 -17.01
C VAL A 52 3.24 5.28 -18.04
N GLU A 53 3.74 6.31 -18.74
CA GLU A 53 4.81 6.22 -19.74
C GLU A 53 6.01 5.44 -19.21
N SER A 54 6.51 5.82 -18.03
CA SER A 54 7.67 5.18 -17.41
C SER A 54 7.48 3.66 -17.22
N ARG A 55 6.29 3.22 -16.78
CA ARG A 55 5.99 1.80 -16.51
C ARG A 55 5.73 1.01 -17.77
N VAL A 56 5.02 1.60 -18.73
CA VAL A 56 4.73 0.99 -20.03
C VAL A 56 6.03 0.73 -20.80
N ASN A 57 6.94 1.71 -20.83
CA ASN A 57 8.23 1.59 -21.49
C ASN A 57 9.16 0.61 -20.77
N ASP A 58 9.20 0.62 -19.44
CA ASP A 58 10.07 -0.26 -18.66
C ASP A 58 9.68 -1.75 -18.86
N CYS A 59 8.38 -2.08 -18.87
CA CYS A 59 7.96 -3.44 -19.13
C CYS A 59 7.83 -3.78 -20.63
N GLY A 60 7.88 -2.80 -21.52
CA GLY A 60 7.69 -2.97 -22.96
C GLY A 60 6.30 -3.53 -23.29
N ALA A 61 5.25 -2.92 -22.73
CA ALA A 61 3.89 -3.38 -22.95
C ALA A 61 3.43 -3.18 -24.40
N LYS A 62 2.76 -4.18 -24.96
CA LYS A 62 2.18 -4.13 -26.32
C LYS A 62 0.80 -3.52 -26.35
N MET A 63 0.08 -3.62 -25.24
CA MET A 63 -1.31 -3.15 -25.13
C MET A 63 -1.53 -2.42 -23.82
N ILE A 64 -2.39 -1.40 -23.87
CA ILE A 64 -2.94 -0.73 -22.70
C ILE A 64 -4.45 -0.98 -22.68
N ILE A 65 -4.99 -1.38 -21.52
CA ILE A 65 -6.44 -1.43 -21.28
C ILE A 65 -6.76 -0.26 -20.34
N CYS A 66 -7.63 0.65 -20.76
CA CYS A 66 -8.04 1.80 -19.97
C CYS A 66 -9.56 2.02 -20.04
N SER A 67 -10.09 3.03 -19.36
CA SER A 67 -11.45 3.50 -19.53
C SER A 67 -11.50 4.92 -20.06
N ASP A 68 -12.67 5.34 -20.55
CA ASP A 68 -12.94 6.72 -20.93
C ASP A 68 -12.67 7.67 -19.75
N GLY A 69 -13.05 7.28 -18.54
CA GLY A 69 -12.82 8.04 -17.33
C GLY A 69 -13.12 7.22 -16.08
N SER A 70 -13.01 7.85 -14.91
CA SER A 70 -13.37 7.28 -13.61
C SER A 70 -14.09 8.31 -12.74
N PHE A 71 -14.80 7.81 -11.72
CA PHE A 71 -15.45 8.65 -10.72
C PHE A 71 -14.64 8.67 -9.41
N ARG A 72 -14.45 9.86 -8.84
CA ARG A 72 -13.86 10.03 -7.51
C ARG A 72 -14.67 11.06 -6.72
N GLY A 73 -15.58 10.57 -5.87
CA GLY A 73 -16.60 11.42 -5.26
C GLY A 73 -17.47 12.07 -6.34
N THR A 74 -17.52 13.40 -6.35
CA THR A 74 -18.24 14.19 -7.37
C THR A 74 -17.45 14.47 -8.64
N LYS A 75 -16.15 14.11 -8.67
CA LYS A 75 -15.27 14.43 -9.79
C LYS A 75 -15.20 13.29 -10.80
N SER A 76 -15.24 13.63 -12.08
CA SER A 76 -14.83 12.75 -13.16
C SER A 76 -13.37 13.01 -13.51
N ILE A 77 -12.61 11.96 -13.75
CA ILE A 77 -11.19 12.01 -14.15
C ILE A 77 -11.09 11.47 -15.57
N ASP A 78 -10.49 12.23 -16.47
CA ASP A 78 -10.23 11.81 -17.85
C ASP A 78 -9.04 10.83 -17.89
N LEU A 79 -9.33 9.52 -17.87
CA LEU A 79 -8.28 8.50 -17.93
C LEU A 79 -7.76 8.29 -19.34
N LYS A 80 -8.63 8.39 -20.35
CA LYS A 80 -8.23 8.22 -21.75
C LYS A 80 -7.28 9.31 -22.21
N GLY A 81 -7.51 10.57 -21.81
CA GLY A 81 -6.61 11.68 -22.11
C GLY A 81 -5.21 11.47 -21.52
N ILE A 82 -5.13 10.96 -20.29
CA ILE A 82 -3.85 10.59 -19.65
C ILE A 82 -3.14 9.48 -20.45
N ILE A 83 -3.87 8.47 -20.91
CA ILE A 83 -3.31 7.39 -21.74
C ILE A 83 -2.88 7.90 -23.10
N ASP A 84 -3.60 8.82 -23.71
CA ASP A 84 -3.22 9.40 -25.02
C ASP A 84 -1.87 10.11 -24.93
N GLU A 85 -1.69 10.95 -23.90
CA GLU A 85 -0.43 11.65 -23.66
C GLU A 85 0.73 10.66 -23.41
N ALA A 86 0.52 9.62 -22.59
CA ALA A 86 1.53 8.62 -22.31
C ALA A 86 1.89 7.77 -23.54
N ALA A 87 0.88 7.30 -24.27
CA ALA A 87 1.06 6.38 -25.40
C ALA A 87 1.79 7.01 -26.60
N GLU A 88 1.80 8.33 -26.73
CA GLU A 88 2.61 9.01 -27.75
C GLU A 88 4.11 8.76 -27.59
N LYS A 89 4.54 8.46 -26.36
CA LYS A 89 5.94 8.20 -25.99
C LYS A 89 6.21 6.71 -25.70
N CYS A 90 5.27 5.84 -26.02
CA CYS A 90 5.36 4.40 -25.77
C CYS A 90 5.37 3.62 -27.09
N PRO A 91 6.51 3.47 -27.74
CA PRO A 91 6.61 2.90 -29.11
C PRO A 91 6.25 1.42 -29.18
N THR A 92 6.20 0.70 -28.07
CA THR A 92 5.81 -0.72 -28.03
C THR A 92 4.31 -0.93 -27.99
N VAL A 93 3.52 0.13 -27.74
CA VAL A 93 2.06 0.03 -27.64
C VAL A 93 1.44 -0.01 -29.03
N GLU A 94 0.92 -1.17 -29.36
CA GLU A 94 0.24 -1.42 -30.65
C GLU A 94 -1.26 -1.09 -30.59
N LYS A 95 -1.91 -1.36 -29.43
CA LYS A 95 -3.34 -1.17 -29.23
C LYS A 95 -3.67 -0.58 -27.86
N VAL A 96 -4.73 0.25 -27.84
CA VAL A 96 -5.36 0.74 -26.61
C VAL A 96 -6.81 0.27 -26.60
N LEU A 97 -7.16 -0.55 -25.61
CA LEU A 97 -8.51 -1.09 -25.46
C LEU A 97 -9.26 -0.24 -24.42
N VAL A 98 -10.36 0.36 -24.81
CA VAL A 98 -11.09 1.36 -24.02
C VAL A 98 -12.40 0.80 -23.49
N VAL A 99 -12.58 0.87 -22.18
CA VAL A 99 -13.81 0.53 -21.47
C VAL A 99 -14.67 1.77 -21.31
N LYS A 100 -15.94 1.69 -21.64
CA LYS A 100 -16.89 2.78 -21.41
C LYS A 100 -17.37 2.77 -19.96
N ARG A 101 -16.91 3.75 -19.16
CA ARG A 101 -17.27 3.86 -17.74
C ARG A 101 -18.08 5.10 -17.42
N THR A 102 -17.62 6.28 -17.84
CA THR A 102 -18.27 7.56 -17.53
C THR A 102 -19.21 8.01 -18.62
N GLY A 103 -19.03 7.53 -19.84
CA GLY A 103 -19.74 7.99 -21.03
C GLY A 103 -19.23 9.34 -21.55
N SER A 104 -18.06 9.77 -21.07
CA SER A 104 -17.42 11.00 -21.57
C SER A 104 -17.00 10.84 -23.02
N GLU A 105 -17.07 11.91 -23.78
CA GLU A 105 -16.52 11.96 -25.13
C GLU A 105 -15.00 11.89 -25.04
N VAL A 106 -14.41 10.92 -25.74
CA VAL A 106 -12.96 10.71 -25.82
C VAL A 106 -12.51 10.64 -27.28
N LYS A 107 -11.30 11.09 -27.53
CA LYS A 107 -10.68 10.92 -28.84
C LYS A 107 -10.25 9.48 -29.01
N MET A 108 -10.62 8.87 -30.13
CA MET A 108 -10.21 7.53 -30.52
C MET A 108 -9.24 7.65 -31.71
N LYS A 109 -7.97 7.28 -31.48
CA LYS A 109 -6.96 7.27 -32.54
C LYS A 109 -7.18 6.06 -33.42
N GLU A 110 -7.44 6.32 -34.69
CA GLU A 110 -7.65 5.28 -35.71
C GLU A 110 -6.48 4.27 -35.70
N GLU A 111 -6.77 3.01 -35.98
CA GLU A 111 -5.84 1.86 -35.97
C GLU A 111 -5.26 1.46 -34.59
N ARG A 112 -5.19 2.38 -33.60
CA ARG A 112 -4.66 2.09 -32.27
C ARG A 112 -5.76 1.79 -31.26
N ASP A 113 -6.82 2.61 -31.22
CA ASP A 113 -7.81 2.62 -30.14
C ASP A 113 -9.07 1.84 -30.53
N LEU A 114 -9.52 0.98 -29.61
CA LEU A 114 -10.68 0.12 -29.81
C LEU A 114 -11.59 0.16 -28.58
N TRP A 115 -12.90 0.29 -28.80
CA TRP A 115 -13.87 0.08 -27.74
C TRP A 115 -13.98 -1.41 -27.37
N LEU A 116 -13.96 -1.73 -26.06
CA LEU A 116 -14.07 -3.11 -25.60
C LEU A 116 -15.44 -3.72 -25.92
N GLU A 117 -16.53 -2.99 -25.70
CA GLU A 117 -17.91 -3.52 -25.75
C GLU A 117 -18.24 -4.24 -27.06
N PRO A 118 -17.99 -3.68 -28.26
CA PRO A 118 -18.26 -4.37 -29.53
C PRO A 118 -17.45 -5.65 -29.74
N LEU A 119 -16.22 -5.71 -29.20
CA LEU A 119 -15.35 -6.87 -29.27
C LEU A 119 -15.81 -7.95 -28.28
N TYR A 120 -16.19 -7.53 -27.10
CA TYR A 120 -16.65 -8.40 -26.02
C TYR A 120 -17.93 -9.15 -26.42
N THR A 121 -18.88 -8.43 -27.05
CA THR A 121 -20.17 -8.98 -27.49
C THR A 121 -20.01 -10.03 -28.61
N LYS A 122 -19.01 -9.90 -29.46
CA LYS A 122 -18.76 -10.80 -30.59
C LYS A 122 -17.86 -11.97 -30.25
N ALA A 123 -17.08 -11.88 -29.16
CA ALA A 123 -16.10 -12.91 -28.82
C ALA A 123 -16.78 -14.20 -28.34
N PRO A 124 -16.23 -15.37 -28.68
CA PRO A 124 -16.68 -16.64 -28.10
C PRO A 124 -16.53 -16.62 -26.58
N THR A 125 -17.45 -17.32 -25.90
CA THR A 125 -17.42 -17.45 -24.42
C THR A 125 -16.38 -18.47 -23.96
N ASP A 126 -16.15 -19.51 -24.76
CA ASP A 126 -15.25 -20.60 -24.42
C ASP A 126 -13.79 -20.22 -24.69
N PHE A 127 -12.94 -20.43 -23.69
CA PHE A 127 -11.50 -20.24 -23.79
C PHE A 127 -10.75 -21.33 -23.02
N ILE A 128 -9.90 -22.06 -23.71
CA ILE A 128 -9.01 -23.03 -23.08
C ILE A 128 -7.78 -22.28 -22.57
N SER A 129 -7.58 -22.30 -21.25
CA SER A 129 -6.43 -21.62 -20.63
C SER A 129 -5.11 -22.21 -21.12
N VAL A 130 -4.15 -21.34 -21.37
CA VAL A 130 -2.79 -21.73 -21.76
C VAL A 130 -2.12 -22.45 -20.58
N ILE A 131 -1.44 -23.55 -20.86
CA ILE A 131 -0.65 -24.28 -19.86
C ILE A 131 0.56 -23.42 -19.46
N MET A 132 0.70 -23.19 -18.15
CA MET A 132 1.77 -22.39 -17.57
C MET A 132 2.72 -23.27 -16.76
N ASP A 133 4.01 -22.96 -16.84
CA ASP A 133 4.99 -23.45 -15.88
C ASP A 133 4.82 -22.73 -14.54
N ALA A 134 5.25 -23.37 -13.45
CA ALA A 134 5.19 -22.79 -12.10
C ALA A 134 5.92 -21.44 -12.00
N GLU A 135 7.03 -21.29 -12.71
CA GLU A 135 7.87 -20.09 -12.70
C GLU A 135 7.58 -19.14 -13.89
N ASP A 136 6.58 -19.43 -14.73
CA ASP A 136 6.14 -18.47 -15.73
C ASP A 136 5.68 -17.17 -15.08
N PRO A 137 6.07 -16.00 -15.62
CA PRO A 137 5.64 -14.69 -15.13
C PRO A 137 4.12 -14.55 -15.10
N LEU A 138 3.58 -14.04 -13.99
CA LEU A 138 2.17 -13.70 -13.83
C LEU A 138 1.93 -12.21 -13.99
N PHE A 139 2.67 -11.41 -13.23
CA PHE A 139 2.54 -9.95 -13.29
C PHE A 139 3.83 -9.22 -12.91
N ILE A 140 3.88 -7.95 -13.34
CA ILE A 140 4.89 -6.98 -12.93
C ILE A 140 4.17 -5.87 -12.19
N LEU A 141 4.53 -5.61 -10.93
CA LEU A 141 3.95 -4.52 -10.14
C LEU A 141 5.03 -3.54 -9.70
N TYR A 142 4.83 -2.28 -10.04
CA TYR A 142 5.81 -1.22 -9.78
C TYR A 142 5.69 -0.64 -8.38
N THR A 143 6.82 -0.61 -7.66
CA THR A 143 6.96 0.06 -6.37
C THR A 143 7.83 1.30 -6.50
N SER A 144 7.64 2.28 -5.61
CA SER A 144 8.54 3.43 -5.50
C SER A 144 9.92 2.98 -5.05
N GLY A 145 10.94 3.31 -5.84
CA GLY A 145 12.33 3.07 -5.44
C GLY A 145 12.89 4.23 -4.61
N SER A 146 13.77 3.95 -3.65
CA SER A 146 14.53 4.98 -2.91
C SER A 146 15.38 5.85 -3.84
N THR A 147 15.79 5.31 -4.99
CA THR A 147 16.59 6.00 -6.01
C THR A 147 15.77 6.79 -7.04
N GLY A 148 14.44 6.86 -6.90
CA GLY A 148 13.56 7.58 -7.81
C GLY A 148 13.04 6.79 -9.00
N LYS A 149 13.79 5.81 -9.56
CA LYS A 149 13.29 4.92 -10.64
C LYS A 149 12.40 3.82 -10.03
N PRO A 150 11.15 3.64 -10.49
CA PRO A 150 10.28 2.56 -10.03
C PRO A 150 10.92 1.18 -10.22
N LYS A 151 10.62 0.24 -9.32
CA LYS A 151 11.06 -1.16 -9.38
C LYS A 151 9.88 -2.02 -9.82
N GLY A 152 9.96 -2.64 -10.99
CA GLY A 152 8.96 -3.60 -11.47
C GLY A 152 9.17 -4.97 -10.81
N MET A 153 8.46 -5.24 -9.72
CA MET A 153 8.55 -6.54 -9.03
C MET A 153 7.86 -7.61 -9.84
N LEU A 154 8.61 -8.65 -10.22
CA LEU A 154 8.09 -9.79 -10.97
C LEU A 154 7.64 -10.90 -10.04
N HIS A 155 6.37 -11.31 -10.15
CA HIS A 155 5.82 -12.49 -9.50
C HIS A 155 5.50 -13.58 -10.53
N THR A 156 5.73 -14.84 -10.13
CA THR A 156 5.48 -16.02 -10.96
C THR A 156 4.19 -16.73 -10.55
N THR A 157 3.67 -17.57 -11.45
CA THR A 157 2.30 -18.08 -11.38
C THR A 157 2.03 -18.94 -10.14
N ALA A 158 2.74 -20.05 -9.95
CA ALA A 158 2.34 -21.03 -8.94
C ALA A 158 2.67 -20.59 -7.51
N GLY A 159 3.90 -20.15 -7.26
CA GLY A 159 4.33 -19.80 -5.90
C GLY A 159 3.51 -18.67 -5.31
N TYR A 160 3.23 -17.63 -6.10
CA TYR A 160 2.39 -16.52 -5.69
C TYR A 160 0.95 -16.97 -5.40
N MET A 161 0.34 -17.74 -6.30
CA MET A 161 -1.04 -18.22 -6.15
C MET A 161 -1.22 -19.11 -4.91
N VAL A 162 -0.32 -20.06 -4.70
CA VAL A 162 -0.35 -20.93 -3.51
C VAL A 162 -0.24 -20.11 -2.23
N TYR A 163 0.69 -19.15 -2.21
CA TYR A 163 0.95 -18.35 -1.03
C TYR A 163 -0.20 -17.41 -0.69
N THR A 164 -0.76 -16.71 -1.68
CA THR A 164 -1.89 -15.80 -1.47
C THR A 164 -3.16 -16.54 -1.09
N ALA A 165 -3.42 -17.71 -1.70
CA ALA A 165 -4.56 -18.54 -1.33
C ALA A 165 -4.46 -19.06 0.12
N TYR A 166 -3.26 -19.54 0.51
CA TYR A 166 -3.00 -20.03 1.86
C TYR A 166 -3.15 -18.91 2.91
N THR A 167 -2.52 -17.76 2.68
CA THR A 167 -2.53 -16.65 3.64
C THR A 167 -3.91 -16.02 3.74
N PHE A 168 -4.63 -15.85 2.63
CA PHE A 168 -6.01 -15.38 2.65
C PHE A 168 -6.91 -16.26 3.52
N LYS A 169 -6.91 -17.57 3.27
CA LYS A 169 -7.77 -18.52 3.99
C LYS A 169 -7.53 -18.47 5.50
N ASN A 170 -6.28 -18.43 5.92
CA ASN A 170 -5.92 -18.54 7.33
C ASN A 170 -5.98 -17.19 8.08
N VAL A 171 -5.45 -16.11 7.48
CA VAL A 171 -5.41 -14.78 8.12
C VAL A 171 -6.80 -14.18 8.25
N PHE A 172 -7.69 -14.40 7.28
CA PHE A 172 -9.06 -13.91 7.35
C PHE A 172 -10.04 -14.95 7.88
N ASN A 173 -9.55 -16.13 8.30
CA ASN A 173 -10.40 -17.25 8.77
C ASN A 173 -11.60 -17.46 7.84
N TYR A 174 -11.32 -17.51 6.53
CA TYR A 174 -12.34 -17.60 5.49
C TYR A 174 -13.14 -18.87 5.62
N LYS A 175 -14.46 -18.75 5.53
CA LYS A 175 -15.42 -19.84 5.48
C LYS A 175 -16.29 -19.70 4.23
N GLU A 176 -16.85 -20.83 3.80
CA GLU A 176 -17.79 -20.83 2.68
C GLU A 176 -18.96 -19.86 2.94
N ASN A 177 -19.36 -19.13 1.90
CA ASN A 177 -20.36 -18.06 1.91
C ASN A 177 -19.97 -16.77 2.64
N ASP A 178 -18.75 -16.64 3.11
CA ASP A 178 -18.26 -15.34 3.62
C ASP A 178 -18.22 -14.30 2.48
N ILE A 179 -18.50 -13.05 2.84
CA ILE A 179 -18.34 -11.90 1.96
C ILE A 179 -17.17 -11.08 2.47
N TYR A 180 -16.09 -11.08 1.69
CA TYR A 180 -14.86 -10.40 2.01
C TYR A 180 -14.77 -9.04 1.33
N TRP A 181 -14.35 -8.04 2.05
CA TRP A 181 -14.11 -6.71 1.50
C TRP A 181 -12.76 -6.14 1.94
N CYS A 182 -11.91 -5.86 0.96
CA CYS A 182 -10.69 -5.08 1.11
C CYS A 182 -10.87 -3.73 0.40
N THR A 183 -10.57 -2.64 1.09
CA THR A 183 -10.74 -1.27 0.55
C THR A 183 -9.53 -0.75 -0.22
N ALA A 184 -8.49 -1.57 -0.37
CA ALA A 184 -7.33 -1.21 -1.19
C ALA A 184 -7.71 -1.10 -2.68
N ASP A 185 -6.85 -0.43 -3.45
CA ASP A 185 -6.96 -0.44 -4.91
C ASP A 185 -6.15 -1.60 -5.50
N ILE A 186 -6.67 -2.22 -6.56
CA ILE A 186 -5.99 -3.32 -7.26
C ILE A 186 -4.67 -2.84 -7.93
N GLY A 187 -4.49 -1.56 -8.17
CA GLY A 187 -3.21 -1.00 -8.59
C GLY A 187 -2.04 -1.18 -7.59
N TRP A 188 -2.33 -1.71 -6.39
CA TRP A 188 -1.35 -2.06 -5.37
C TRP A 188 -1.33 -3.57 -5.12
N ILE A 189 -0.23 -4.05 -4.50
CA ILE A 189 -0.10 -5.49 -4.21
C ILE A 189 -1.23 -6.00 -3.30
N THR A 190 -1.74 -5.18 -2.40
CA THR A 190 -2.85 -5.56 -1.53
C THR A 190 -4.09 -5.92 -2.33
N GLY A 191 -4.39 -5.16 -3.37
CA GLY A 191 -5.51 -5.47 -4.25
C GLY A 191 -5.27 -6.72 -5.09
N HIS A 192 -4.05 -6.92 -5.64
CA HIS A 192 -3.70 -8.15 -6.33
C HIS A 192 -3.90 -9.37 -5.45
N SER A 193 -3.29 -9.36 -4.27
CA SER A 193 -3.24 -10.53 -3.39
C SER A 193 -4.55 -10.76 -2.64
N TYR A 194 -5.23 -9.69 -2.18
CA TYR A 194 -6.35 -9.79 -1.23
C TYR A 194 -7.63 -9.08 -1.69
N ILE A 195 -7.76 -8.70 -2.96
CA ILE A 195 -9.06 -8.46 -3.59
C ILE A 195 -9.30 -9.53 -4.66
N LEU A 196 -8.26 -9.88 -5.42
CA LEU A 196 -8.40 -10.73 -6.59
C LEU A 196 -7.90 -12.16 -6.32
N TYR A 197 -6.58 -12.38 -6.32
CA TYR A 197 -6.01 -13.73 -6.41
C TYR A 197 -6.28 -14.61 -5.19
N GLY A 198 -6.00 -14.14 -3.99
CA GLY A 198 -6.21 -14.90 -2.76
C GLY A 198 -7.68 -15.26 -2.51
N PRO A 199 -8.61 -14.29 -2.53
CA PRO A 199 -10.03 -14.56 -2.40
C PRO A 199 -10.58 -15.50 -3.46
N LEU A 200 -10.35 -15.21 -4.74
CA LEU A 200 -10.92 -16.01 -5.84
C LEU A 200 -10.34 -17.41 -5.93
N ALA A 201 -9.06 -17.62 -5.57
CA ALA A 201 -8.47 -18.95 -5.46
C ALA A 201 -9.12 -19.82 -4.37
N ASN A 202 -9.79 -19.21 -3.40
CA ASN A 202 -10.58 -19.88 -2.36
C ASN A 202 -12.07 -19.94 -2.67
N GLY A 203 -12.51 -19.46 -3.84
CA GLY A 203 -13.94 -19.39 -4.20
C GLY A 203 -14.71 -18.34 -3.40
N ALA A 204 -14.04 -17.36 -2.81
CA ALA A 204 -14.66 -16.34 -1.98
C ALA A 204 -15.42 -15.29 -2.82
N THR A 205 -16.50 -14.77 -2.25
CA THR A 205 -17.13 -13.55 -2.72
C THR A 205 -16.34 -12.35 -2.24
N THR A 206 -15.80 -11.57 -3.18
CA THR A 206 -15.04 -10.35 -2.87
C THR A 206 -15.78 -9.11 -3.35
N VAL A 207 -15.77 -8.05 -2.54
CA VAL A 207 -16.37 -6.76 -2.91
C VAL A 207 -15.34 -5.89 -3.61
N ILE A 208 -15.67 -5.39 -4.79
CA ILE A 208 -14.90 -4.36 -5.50
C ILE A 208 -15.64 -3.03 -5.32
N PHE A 209 -14.93 -2.01 -4.87
CA PHE A 209 -15.51 -0.72 -4.52
C PHE A 209 -14.81 0.43 -5.26
N GLU A 210 -15.53 1.06 -6.20
CA GLU A 210 -15.11 2.31 -6.82
C GLU A 210 -15.69 3.48 -6.03
N GLY A 211 -14.90 4.08 -5.16
CA GLY A 211 -15.36 5.17 -4.30
C GLY A 211 -14.32 5.61 -3.28
N ILE A 212 -14.75 6.52 -2.41
CA ILE A 212 -13.96 7.02 -1.28
C ILE A 212 -14.76 6.85 0.02
N PRO A 213 -14.11 6.71 1.18
CA PRO A 213 -14.80 6.40 2.44
C PRO A 213 -15.76 7.49 2.92
N THR A 214 -15.60 8.72 2.40
CA THR A 214 -16.32 9.92 2.86
C THR A 214 -17.37 10.42 1.85
N TYR A 215 -17.69 9.66 0.81
CA TYR A 215 -18.67 10.06 -0.21
C TYR A 215 -19.69 8.95 -0.49
N PRO A 216 -20.99 9.25 -0.56
CA PRO A 216 -21.62 10.59 -0.43
C PRO A 216 -21.63 11.13 1.01
N GLN A 217 -21.45 10.26 2.03
CA GLN A 217 -21.40 10.63 3.44
C GLN A 217 -20.27 9.86 4.16
N LEU A 218 -19.96 10.25 5.40
CA LEU A 218 -18.88 9.70 6.23
C LEU A 218 -19.15 8.26 6.71
N ASP A 219 -20.35 7.77 6.53
CA ASP A 219 -20.77 6.39 6.86
C ASP A 219 -20.66 5.40 5.70
N ARG A 220 -20.11 5.82 4.57
CA ARG A 220 -20.10 5.04 3.32
C ARG A 220 -19.55 3.60 3.49
N PHE A 221 -18.51 3.42 4.28
CA PHE A 221 -17.95 2.09 4.51
C PHE A 221 -18.92 1.21 5.34
N TRP A 222 -19.55 1.80 6.31
CA TRP A 222 -20.48 1.10 7.20
C TRP A 222 -21.77 0.72 6.47
N GLU A 223 -22.27 1.60 5.61
CA GLU A 223 -23.36 1.32 4.70
C GLU A 223 -23.06 0.10 3.79
N VAL A 224 -21.87 0.04 3.21
CA VAL A 224 -21.46 -1.10 2.36
C VAL A 224 -21.39 -2.39 3.17
N ILE A 225 -20.82 -2.36 4.38
CA ILE A 225 -20.74 -3.53 5.27
C ILE A 225 -22.14 -4.03 5.62
N GLU A 226 -23.02 -3.14 6.05
CA GLU A 226 -24.39 -3.47 6.41
C GLU A 226 -25.17 -4.04 5.23
N LYS A 227 -25.16 -3.33 4.09
CA LYS A 227 -25.89 -3.68 2.88
C LYS A 227 -25.50 -5.05 2.31
N HIS A 228 -24.21 -5.32 2.28
CA HIS A 228 -23.66 -6.55 1.68
C HIS A 228 -23.37 -7.64 2.71
N LYS A 229 -23.63 -7.40 4.00
CA LYS A 229 -23.36 -8.34 5.10
C LYS A 229 -21.91 -8.83 5.07
N VAL A 230 -20.97 -7.89 4.93
CA VAL A 230 -19.54 -8.18 4.89
C VAL A 230 -19.11 -8.89 6.17
N THR A 231 -18.37 -9.97 6.03
CA THR A 231 -17.91 -10.82 7.15
C THR A 231 -16.45 -10.59 7.51
N GLN A 232 -15.61 -10.19 6.56
CA GLN A 232 -14.24 -9.76 6.80
C GLN A 232 -14.01 -8.39 6.15
N PHE A 233 -13.48 -7.47 6.94
CA PHE A 233 -13.18 -6.12 6.49
C PHE A 233 -11.71 -5.79 6.66
N TYR A 234 -11.02 -5.42 5.56
CA TYR A 234 -9.58 -5.19 5.52
C TYR A 234 -9.29 -3.81 4.91
N THR A 235 -8.66 -2.94 5.69
CA THR A 235 -8.45 -1.54 5.29
C THR A 235 -7.12 -0.98 5.79
N ALA A 236 -6.76 0.23 5.34
CA ALA A 236 -5.53 0.88 5.76
C ALA A 236 -5.72 1.72 7.04
N PRO A 237 -4.72 1.81 7.93
CA PRO A 237 -4.74 2.70 9.09
C PRO A 237 -5.05 4.16 8.76
N THR A 238 -4.59 4.66 7.62
CA THR A 238 -4.93 6.01 7.15
C THR A 238 -6.46 6.19 6.99
N ALA A 239 -7.18 5.21 6.46
CA ALA A 239 -8.64 5.27 6.34
C ALA A 239 -9.30 5.22 7.73
N ILE A 240 -8.81 4.36 8.61
CA ILE A 240 -9.29 4.26 10.00
C ILE A 240 -9.10 5.59 10.73
N ARG A 241 -7.90 6.19 10.68
CA ARG A 241 -7.61 7.48 11.31
C ARG A 241 -8.47 8.61 10.75
N SER A 242 -8.70 8.61 9.43
CA SER A 242 -9.56 9.62 8.81
C SER A 242 -10.99 9.54 9.31
N LEU A 243 -11.54 8.32 9.43
CA LEU A 243 -12.90 8.10 9.93
C LEU A 243 -12.99 8.29 11.46
N ALA A 244 -11.95 7.96 12.20
CA ALA A 244 -11.88 8.15 13.65
C ALA A 244 -11.84 9.63 14.09
N LYS A 245 -11.47 10.55 13.20
CA LYS A 245 -11.56 12.01 13.47
C LYS A 245 -13.00 12.51 13.51
N GLU A 246 -13.90 11.78 12.89
CA GLU A 246 -15.30 12.12 12.78
C GLU A 246 -16.09 11.51 13.95
N SER A 247 -17.35 11.94 14.13
CA SER A 247 -18.19 11.35 15.17
C SER A 247 -18.37 9.84 14.96
N TYR A 248 -18.19 9.05 16.02
CA TYR A 248 -18.44 7.61 16.01
C TYR A 248 -19.91 7.26 15.73
N GLU A 249 -20.84 8.22 15.84
CA GLU A 249 -22.24 8.06 15.47
C GLU A 249 -22.42 7.61 14.02
N TRP A 250 -21.48 7.97 13.14
CA TRP A 250 -21.48 7.50 11.76
C TRP A 250 -21.35 5.98 11.65
N VAL A 251 -20.62 5.36 12.57
CA VAL A 251 -20.47 3.90 12.66
C VAL A 251 -21.70 3.27 13.34
N GLU A 252 -22.16 3.90 14.43
CA GLU A 252 -23.25 3.36 15.28
C GLU A 252 -24.62 3.34 14.59
N LYS A 253 -24.81 4.08 13.52
CA LYS A 253 -26.03 4.06 12.69
C LYS A 253 -26.24 2.74 11.96
N HIS A 254 -25.19 1.93 11.79
CA HIS A 254 -25.18 0.76 10.92
C HIS A 254 -25.04 -0.54 11.69
N ASP A 255 -25.73 -1.57 11.20
CA ASP A 255 -25.58 -2.94 11.70
C ASP A 255 -24.31 -3.59 11.14
N LEU A 256 -23.26 -3.62 11.95
CA LEU A 256 -22.00 -4.29 11.61
C LEU A 256 -21.90 -5.71 12.19
N SER A 257 -23.00 -6.31 12.65
CA SER A 257 -23.02 -7.61 13.32
C SER A 257 -22.57 -8.78 12.43
N SER A 258 -22.54 -8.59 11.12
CA SER A 258 -22.01 -9.57 10.17
C SER A 258 -20.49 -9.72 10.23
N LEU A 259 -19.76 -8.70 10.71
CA LEU A 259 -18.31 -8.73 10.81
C LEU A 259 -17.82 -9.80 11.80
N ARG A 260 -16.84 -10.59 11.39
CA ARG A 260 -16.17 -11.62 12.18
C ARG A 260 -14.68 -11.37 12.35
N VAL A 261 -14.04 -10.79 11.34
CA VAL A 261 -12.62 -10.44 11.35
C VAL A 261 -12.47 -9.04 10.72
N ILE A 262 -11.69 -8.21 11.35
CA ILE A 262 -11.30 -6.91 10.79
C ILE A 262 -9.78 -6.85 10.70
N GLY A 263 -9.23 -6.12 9.73
CA GLY A 263 -7.79 -6.14 9.50
C GLY A 263 -7.22 -4.80 9.07
N SER A 264 -5.91 -4.68 9.27
CA SER A 264 -5.11 -3.50 8.98
C SER A 264 -3.94 -3.83 8.06
N VAL A 265 -3.64 -2.95 7.10
CA VAL A 265 -2.61 -3.15 6.09
C VAL A 265 -1.98 -1.85 5.58
N GLY A 266 -0.72 -1.97 5.16
CA GLY A 266 -0.02 -0.96 4.35
C GLY A 266 0.91 -0.04 5.14
N GLU A 267 0.64 0.15 6.42
CA GLU A 267 1.46 0.90 7.37
C GLU A 267 1.19 0.39 8.80
N PRO A 268 2.08 0.63 9.77
CA PRO A 268 1.77 0.34 11.16
C PRO A 268 0.54 1.09 11.63
N ILE A 269 -0.37 0.41 12.33
CA ILE A 269 -1.51 1.04 12.98
C ILE A 269 -1.07 1.59 14.34
N ASN A 270 -1.39 2.85 14.62
CA ASN A 270 -1.12 3.44 15.93
C ASN A 270 -2.15 2.99 16.98
N ASP A 271 -1.82 3.13 18.24
CA ASP A 271 -2.60 2.62 19.38
C ASP A 271 -4.03 3.20 19.41
N GLU A 272 -4.18 4.51 19.24
CA GLU A 272 -5.48 5.19 19.24
C GLU A 272 -6.41 4.66 18.14
N ALA A 273 -5.88 4.53 16.91
CA ALA A 273 -6.65 4.02 15.77
C ALA A 273 -6.99 2.53 15.95
N TRP A 274 -6.10 1.74 16.55
CA TRP A 274 -6.36 0.34 16.86
C TRP A 274 -7.51 0.20 17.85
N HIS A 275 -7.50 0.97 18.95
CA HIS A 275 -8.56 0.95 19.95
C HIS A 275 -9.89 1.44 19.38
N TRP A 276 -9.89 2.55 18.62
CA TRP A 276 -11.10 3.01 17.95
C TRP A 276 -11.69 1.96 17.01
N TYR A 277 -10.85 1.31 16.22
CA TYR A 277 -11.25 0.27 15.28
C TYR A 277 -11.81 -0.97 15.99
N ASN A 278 -11.17 -1.38 17.09
CA ASN A 278 -11.63 -2.46 17.93
C ASN A 278 -12.98 -2.17 18.59
N ASP A 279 -13.13 -0.96 19.14
CA ASP A 279 -14.28 -0.61 19.98
C ASP A 279 -15.53 -0.28 19.15
N HIS A 280 -15.37 0.51 18.11
CA HIS A 280 -16.49 1.01 17.32
C HIS A 280 -16.84 0.11 16.12
N VAL A 281 -15.85 -0.46 15.43
CA VAL A 281 -16.10 -1.30 14.24
C VAL A 281 -16.15 -2.77 14.63
N GLY A 282 -15.14 -3.26 15.33
CA GLY A 282 -15.05 -4.65 15.78
C GLY A 282 -15.94 -4.99 16.96
N LYS A 283 -16.50 -3.97 17.66
CA LYS A 283 -17.36 -4.11 18.85
C LYS A 283 -16.72 -4.99 19.94
N LYS A 284 -15.39 -5.01 20.03
CA LYS A 284 -14.58 -5.87 20.93
C LYS A 284 -14.82 -7.37 20.74
N LYS A 285 -15.41 -7.77 19.61
CA LYS A 285 -15.74 -9.17 19.27
C LYS A 285 -14.94 -9.68 18.09
N CYS A 286 -14.56 -8.80 17.14
CA CYS A 286 -13.77 -9.16 15.98
C CYS A 286 -12.28 -9.06 16.28
N PRO A 287 -11.50 -10.12 16.11
CA PRO A 287 -10.04 -10.00 16.18
C PRO A 287 -9.55 -9.06 15.07
N ILE A 288 -8.59 -8.20 15.42
CA ILE A 288 -7.89 -7.34 14.47
C ILE A 288 -6.68 -8.08 13.95
N VAL A 289 -6.66 -8.41 12.67
CA VAL A 289 -5.46 -8.92 12.00
C VAL A 289 -4.64 -7.74 11.48
N ASP A 290 -3.66 -7.32 12.26
CA ASP A 290 -2.67 -6.35 11.84
C ASP A 290 -1.58 -7.08 11.07
N THR A 291 -1.40 -6.75 9.78
CA THR A 291 -0.62 -7.56 8.86
C THR A 291 0.63 -6.82 8.41
N TRP A 292 1.78 -7.48 8.53
CA TRP A 292 3.01 -6.99 7.91
C TRP A 292 3.39 -7.85 6.71
N TRP A 293 3.66 -7.19 5.60
CA TRP A 293 4.15 -7.75 4.34
C TRP A 293 4.47 -6.64 3.33
N GLN A 294 4.99 -7.02 2.17
CA GLN A 294 5.47 -6.10 1.15
C GLN A 294 5.03 -6.55 -0.25
N THR A 295 5.17 -5.68 -1.26
CA THR A 295 5.00 -6.08 -2.67
C THR A 295 5.93 -7.24 -3.01
N GLU A 296 7.15 -7.18 -2.54
CA GLU A 296 8.20 -8.16 -2.71
C GLU A 296 7.86 -9.52 -2.11
N THR A 297 7.08 -9.54 -1.03
CA THR A 297 6.72 -10.80 -0.37
C THR A 297 5.54 -11.52 -1.01
N GLY A 298 4.76 -10.83 -1.83
CA GLY A 298 3.59 -11.37 -2.52
C GLY A 298 2.37 -11.62 -1.63
N GLY A 299 2.56 -11.76 -0.32
CA GLY A 299 1.50 -11.99 0.65
C GLY A 299 1.96 -11.77 2.07
N ILE A 300 1.02 -11.91 3.02
CA ILE A 300 1.20 -11.66 4.46
C ILE A 300 2.26 -12.60 5.05
N MET A 301 3.18 -12.02 5.82
CA MET A 301 4.30 -12.72 6.46
C MET A 301 4.13 -12.84 7.99
N ILE A 302 3.71 -11.74 8.62
CA ILE A 302 3.50 -11.66 10.07
C ILE A 302 2.10 -11.13 10.31
N SER A 303 1.30 -11.86 11.09
CA SER A 303 -0.08 -11.50 11.43
C SER A 303 -0.61 -12.40 12.54
N PRO A 304 -1.49 -11.92 13.42
CA PRO A 304 -2.25 -12.82 14.27
C PRO A 304 -3.13 -13.74 13.43
N LEU A 305 -3.29 -14.98 13.86
CA LEU A 305 -4.33 -15.87 13.35
C LEU A 305 -5.60 -15.65 14.17
N PRO A 306 -6.73 -15.29 13.53
CA PRO A 306 -7.98 -14.97 14.22
C PRO A 306 -8.42 -16.09 15.15
N PHE A 307 -8.83 -15.73 16.37
CA PHE A 307 -9.31 -16.64 17.42
C PHE A 307 -8.27 -17.63 17.96
N ILE A 308 -7.00 -17.54 17.52
CA ILE A 308 -5.89 -18.38 17.95
C ILE A 308 -4.81 -17.52 18.64
N THR A 309 -4.35 -16.47 17.94
CA THR A 309 -3.32 -15.57 18.47
C THR A 309 -3.97 -14.39 19.18
N PRO A 310 -3.71 -14.16 20.48
CA PRO A 310 -4.14 -12.92 21.13
C PRO A 310 -3.60 -11.70 20.39
N THR A 311 -4.48 -10.77 20.08
CA THR A 311 -4.11 -9.52 19.40
C THR A 311 -3.52 -8.53 20.40
N LYS A 312 -2.53 -7.74 19.96
CA LYS A 312 -1.88 -6.72 20.77
C LYS A 312 -1.84 -5.43 19.94
N PRO A 313 -2.32 -4.28 20.48
CA PRO A 313 -2.25 -3.01 19.78
C PRO A 313 -0.86 -2.72 19.23
N THR A 314 -0.77 -2.26 17.98
CA THR A 314 0.46 -1.89 17.26
C THR A 314 1.39 -3.06 16.87
N TYR A 315 1.03 -4.31 17.18
CA TYR A 315 1.85 -5.49 16.87
C TYR A 315 1.24 -6.33 15.74
N ALA A 316 2.04 -6.66 14.75
CA ALA A 316 1.71 -7.69 13.75
C ALA A 316 1.77 -9.11 14.33
N THR A 317 2.29 -9.27 15.54
CA THR A 317 2.35 -10.48 16.37
C THR A 317 3.29 -11.57 15.86
N LEU A 318 2.80 -12.72 15.44
CA LEU A 318 3.61 -13.91 15.11
C LEU A 318 3.79 -14.09 13.59
N PRO A 319 4.94 -14.63 13.17
CA PRO A 319 5.10 -15.04 11.78
C PRO A 319 4.13 -16.16 11.41
N LEU A 320 3.66 -16.13 10.18
CA LEU A 320 2.84 -17.23 9.65
C LEU A 320 3.68 -18.51 9.50
N PRO A 321 3.07 -19.70 9.58
CA PRO A 321 3.76 -20.97 9.38
C PRO A 321 4.59 -20.99 8.09
N GLY A 322 5.86 -21.40 8.19
CA GLY A 322 6.83 -21.41 7.10
C GLY A 322 7.67 -20.13 6.98
N ILE A 323 7.32 -19.05 7.69
CA ILE A 323 8.07 -17.80 7.69
C ILE A 323 8.97 -17.76 8.93
N GLN A 324 10.26 -17.48 8.72
CA GLN A 324 11.25 -17.41 9.80
C GLN A 324 11.93 -16.02 9.82
N PRO A 325 11.32 -15.03 10.46
CA PRO A 325 11.94 -13.73 10.67
C PRO A 325 13.11 -13.84 11.63
N VAL A 326 14.16 -13.06 11.37
CA VAL A 326 15.31 -12.88 12.23
C VAL A 326 15.61 -11.39 12.35
N LEU A 327 16.06 -10.96 13.52
CA LEU A 327 16.54 -9.61 13.76
C LEU A 327 18.06 -9.60 13.64
N MET A 328 18.61 -8.63 12.92
CA MET A 328 20.03 -8.48 12.63
C MET A 328 20.55 -7.16 13.18
N ASP A 329 21.74 -7.16 13.78
CA ASP A 329 22.44 -5.93 14.11
C ASP A 329 23.17 -5.34 12.89
N ASP A 330 23.70 -4.13 13.04
CA ASP A 330 24.43 -3.44 11.97
C ASP A 330 25.79 -4.11 11.66
N LYS A 331 26.27 -5.00 12.53
CA LYS A 331 27.46 -5.83 12.29
C LYS A 331 27.15 -7.15 11.63
N ARG A 332 25.88 -7.36 11.21
CA ARG A 332 25.37 -8.58 10.56
C ARG A 332 25.31 -9.81 11.49
N ASN A 333 25.27 -9.61 12.79
CA ASN A 333 25.04 -10.70 13.73
C ASN A 333 23.52 -10.86 13.95
N GLU A 334 23.09 -12.10 14.17
CA GLU A 334 21.71 -12.39 14.53
C GLU A 334 21.47 -12.08 16.00
N ILE A 335 20.44 -11.26 16.27
CA ILE A 335 20.01 -10.92 17.62
C ILE A 335 19.04 -11.99 18.10
N THR A 336 19.42 -12.73 19.13
CA THR A 336 18.61 -13.81 19.72
C THR A 336 17.86 -13.34 20.97
N GLY A 337 16.89 -14.14 21.43
CA GLY A 337 16.09 -13.83 22.62
C GLY A 337 14.92 -12.89 22.33
N ASN A 338 14.29 -12.40 23.37
CA ASN A 338 13.13 -11.51 23.36
C ASN A 338 13.49 -10.14 23.97
N GLN A 339 12.62 -9.16 23.89
CA GLN A 339 12.86 -7.76 24.26
C GLN A 339 14.05 -7.15 23.50
N VAL A 340 14.09 -7.38 22.21
CA VAL A 340 15.17 -6.98 21.30
C VAL A 340 14.62 -6.32 20.06
N ASP A 341 15.41 -5.45 19.45
CA ASP A 341 15.09 -4.79 18.17
C ASP A 341 16.26 -4.88 17.19
N GLY A 342 15.98 -4.73 15.93
CA GLY A 342 16.98 -4.77 14.86
C GLY A 342 16.42 -4.74 13.47
N ASN A 343 17.28 -4.96 12.49
CA ASN A 343 16.93 -5.04 11.09
C ASN A 343 16.16 -6.35 10.82
N LEU A 344 14.94 -6.24 10.32
CA LEU A 344 14.11 -7.39 10.02
C LEU A 344 14.57 -8.08 8.74
N CYS A 345 14.95 -9.35 8.85
CA CYS A 345 15.29 -10.22 7.73
C CYS A 345 14.46 -11.49 7.77
N ILE A 346 14.29 -12.16 6.62
CA ILE A 346 13.68 -13.49 6.52
C ILE A 346 14.77 -14.51 6.18
N ARG A 347 14.85 -15.60 6.96
CA ARG A 347 15.92 -16.59 6.87
C ARG A 347 15.85 -17.45 5.62
N PHE A 348 14.66 -17.91 5.26
CA PHE A 348 14.46 -18.82 4.12
C PHE A 348 13.47 -18.23 3.12
N PRO A 349 13.60 -18.61 1.83
CA PRO A 349 12.62 -18.21 0.82
C PRO A 349 11.25 -18.86 1.10
N TRP A 350 10.20 -18.22 0.62
CA TRP A 350 8.81 -18.69 0.66
C TRP A 350 8.23 -18.66 -0.76
N PRO A 351 7.14 -19.38 -1.03
CA PRO A 351 6.62 -19.51 -2.40
C PRO A 351 6.25 -18.18 -3.07
N GLY A 352 5.72 -17.22 -2.31
CA GLY A 352 5.23 -15.93 -2.81
C GLY A 352 6.30 -14.86 -3.05
N ILE A 353 7.59 -15.14 -2.74
CA ILE A 353 8.67 -14.15 -2.95
C ILE A 353 8.76 -13.71 -4.42
N ALA A 354 8.88 -12.41 -4.67
CA ALA A 354 9.18 -11.91 -6.00
C ALA A 354 10.48 -12.50 -6.54
N ARG A 355 10.52 -12.81 -7.81
CA ARG A 355 11.69 -13.49 -8.42
C ARG A 355 12.80 -12.53 -8.83
N THR A 356 12.42 -11.29 -9.17
CA THR A 356 13.38 -10.28 -9.63
C THR A 356 12.73 -8.90 -9.72
N ILE A 357 13.54 -7.88 -9.96
CA ILE A 357 13.13 -6.64 -10.58
C ILE A 357 13.19 -6.83 -12.08
N TRP A 358 12.10 -6.53 -12.80
CA TRP A 358 12.02 -6.68 -14.25
C TRP A 358 13.15 -5.93 -14.94
N GLY A 359 13.87 -6.64 -15.82
CA GLY A 359 15.00 -6.07 -16.56
C GLY A 359 16.26 -5.75 -15.72
N ASP A 360 16.24 -5.93 -14.38
CA ASP A 360 17.35 -5.53 -13.52
C ASP A 360 17.54 -6.49 -12.31
N HIS A 361 17.95 -7.73 -12.61
CA HIS A 361 18.18 -8.74 -11.58
C HIS A 361 19.33 -8.38 -10.63
N GLN A 362 20.32 -7.64 -11.10
CA GLN A 362 21.43 -7.21 -10.27
C GLN A 362 20.96 -6.25 -9.16
N ARG A 363 20.13 -5.28 -9.51
CA ARG A 363 19.50 -4.38 -8.54
C ARG A 363 18.64 -5.11 -7.51
N TYR A 364 17.95 -6.20 -7.92
CA TYR A 364 17.19 -7.05 -7.00
C TYR A 364 18.11 -7.68 -5.94
N LYS A 365 19.23 -8.28 -6.36
CA LYS A 365 20.23 -8.85 -5.45
C LYS A 365 20.82 -7.80 -4.51
N GLU A 366 21.21 -6.67 -5.05
CA GLU A 366 21.81 -5.58 -4.28
C GLU A 366 20.85 -5.03 -3.22
N THR A 367 19.58 -4.83 -3.59
CA THR A 367 18.58 -4.26 -2.68
C THR A 367 18.23 -5.21 -1.53
N TYR A 368 18.07 -6.51 -1.80
CA TYR A 368 17.44 -7.41 -0.85
C TYR A 368 18.35 -8.49 -0.26
N PHE A 369 19.56 -8.70 -0.81
CA PHE A 369 20.41 -9.82 -0.38
C PHE A 369 21.86 -9.44 -0.08
N THR A 370 22.31 -8.24 -0.41
CA THR A 370 23.71 -7.82 -0.19
C THR A 370 23.97 -7.34 1.23
N ALA A 371 23.02 -6.65 1.84
CA ALA A 371 23.17 -6.14 3.21
C ALA A 371 23.36 -7.29 4.21
N PHE A 372 22.57 -8.36 4.09
CA PHE A 372 22.62 -9.54 4.95
C PHE A 372 22.69 -10.81 4.10
N PRO A 373 23.90 -11.30 3.74
CA PRO A 373 24.06 -12.44 2.85
C PRO A 373 23.32 -13.69 3.34
N GLY A 374 22.62 -14.37 2.41
CA GLY A 374 21.84 -15.57 2.70
C GLY A 374 20.48 -15.34 3.36
N LYS A 375 20.06 -14.08 3.53
CA LYS A 375 18.75 -13.71 4.07
C LYS A 375 18.10 -12.66 3.18
N TYR A 376 16.77 -12.67 3.12
CA TYR A 376 16.02 -11.58 2.51
C TYR A 376 15.96 -10.40 3.49
N PHE A 377 16.54 -9.28 3.12
CA PHE A 377 16.47 -8.03 3.88
C PHE A 377 15.21 -7.25 3.50
N THR A 378 14.37 -7.01 4.47
CA THR A 378 13.07 -6.36 4.23
C THR A 378 13.18 -4.84 4.04
N GLY A 379 14.26 -4.24 4.55
CA GLY A 379 14.40 -2.79 4.66
C GLY A 379 13.55 -2.19 5.78
N ASP A 380 12.93 -3.02 6.63
CA ASP A 380 12.18 -2.60 7.80
C ASP A 380 12.93 -2.97 9.07
N GLY A 381 12.82 -2.13 10.10
CA GLY A 381 13.18 -2.45 11.47
C GLY A 381 12.01 -3.10 12.20
N ALA A 382 12.31 -3.94 13.15
CA ALA A 382 11.29 -4.54 14.01
C ALA A 382 11.80 -4.74 15.44
N LEU A 383 10.87 -4.70 16.39
CA LEU A 383 11.04 -5.08 17.78
C LEU A 383 10.36 -6.44 18.00
N ARG A 384 10.98 -7.30 18.77
CA ARG A 384 10.39 -8.54 19.28
C ARG A 384 10.26 -8.44 20.80
N ASP A 385 9.02 -8.45 21.30
CA ASP A 385 8.72 -8.25 22.72
C ASP A 385 9.01 -9.50 23.59
N GLU A 386 8.62 -9.44 24.88
CA GLU A 386 8.85 -10.48 25.88
C GLU A 386 8.20 -11.82 25.56
N VAL A 387 7.08 -11.81 24.80
CA VAL A 387 6.36 -13.03 24.40
C VAL A 387 6.68 -13.47 22.97
N GLY A 388 7.57 -12.75 22.28
CA GLY A 388 8.01 -13.06 20.93
C GLY A 388 7.16 -12.42 19.82
N TYR A 389 6.30 -11.46 20.14
CA TYR A 389 5.50 -10.73 19.15
C TYR A 389 6.33 -9.66 18.45
N TYR A 390 6.14 -9.54 17.13
CA TYR A 390 6.81 -8.57 16.30
C TYR A 390 5.98 -7.30 16.15
N ARG A 391 6.65 -6.16 16.37
CA ARG A 391 6.17 -4.83 16.02
C ARG A 391 7.11 -4.21 15.01
N ILE A 392 6.59 -3.67 13.93
CA ILE A 392 7.37 -2.95 12.92
C ILE A 392 7.67 -1.54 13.43
N THR A 393 8.94 -1.17 13.46
CA THR A 393 9.40 0.14 13.98
C THR A 393 9.62 1.19 12.90
N GLY A 394 9.44 0.80 11.63
CA GLY A 394 9.57 1.67 10.46
C GLY A 394 10.60 1.18 9.47
N ARG A 395 10.86 1.99 8.44
CA ARG A 395 11.89 1.71 7.43
C ARG A 395 13.28 1.91 8.03
N VAL A 396 14.22 1.04 7.68
CA VAL A 396 15.63 1.18 8.11
C VAL A 396 16.28 2.44 7.52
N ASP A 397 15.91 2.80 6.28
CA ASP A 397 16.32 4.04 5.63
C ASP A 397 15.64 5.30 6.23
N ASP A 398 14.64 5.13 7.08
CA ASP A 398 13.98 6.18 7.88
C ASP A 398 14.43 6.17 9.35
N VAL A 399 15.29 5.24 9.78
CA VAL A 399 15.94 5.27 11.10
C VAL A 399 16.88 6.47 11.18
N ILE A 400 16.76 7.20 12.27
CA ILE A 400 17.53 8.43 12.49
C ILE A 400 18.57 8.17 13.58
N ILE A 401 19.83 8.42 13.26
CA ILE A 401 20.93 8.23 14.22
C ILE A 401 21.15 9.55 14.96
N VAL A 402 20.62 9.63 16.18
CA VAL A 402 20.80 10.80 17.05
C VAL A 402 21.83 10.49 18.12
N SER A 403 22.93 11.21 18.15
CA SER A 403 24.01 11.02 19.15
C SER A 403 24.44 9.56 19.30
N GLY A 404 24.49 8.80 18.20
CA GLY A 404 24.91 7.40 18.19
C GLY A 404 23.80 6.38 18.54
N HIS A 405 22.56 6.82 18.75
CA HIS A 405 21.41 5.95 19.02
C HIS A 405 20.50 5.87 17.79
N ASN A 406 20.11 4.68 17.42
CA ASN A 406 19.16 4.43 16.33
C ASN A 406 17.72 4.67 16.82
N LEU A 407 17.04 5.66 16.27
CA LEU A 407 15.66 6.00 16.60
C LEU A 407 14.76 5.70 15.40
N GLY A 408 13.83 4.77 15.57
CA GLY A 408 12.76 4.54 14.59
C GLY A 408 11.76 5.68 14.59
N THR A 409 11.27 6.07 13.41
CA THR A 409 10.31 7.18 13.29
C THR A 409 8.93 6.83 13.84
N ALA A 410 8.47 5.59 13.65
CA ALA A 410 7.12 5.18 14.04
C ALA A 410 6.86 5.30 15.56
N PRO A 411 7.73 4.85 16.48
CA PRO A 411 7.52 5.05 17.92
C PRO A 411 7.43 6.52 18.32
N ILE A 412 8.20 7.40 17.66
CA ILE A 412 8.16 8.83 17.94
C ILE A 412 6.85 9.44 17.41
N GLU A 413 6.44 9.06 16.21
CA GLU A 413 5.16 9.47 15.61
C GLU A 413 3.98 9.02 16.49
N ASP A 414 4.02 7.79 16.99
CA ASP A 414 3.01 7.28 17.94
C ASP A 414 2.92 8.15 19.19
N SER A 415 4.08 8.51 19.77
CA SER A 415 4.13 9.40 20.92
C SER A 415 3.55 10.79 20.64
N VAL A 416 3.92 11.40 19.51
CA VAL A 416 3.38 12.71 19.08
C VAL A 416 1.88 12.64 18.88
N ASN A 417 1.38 11.55 18.29
CA ASN A 417 -0.04 11.38 17.99
C ASN A 417 -0.91 11.13 19.24
N LEU A 418 -0.31 10.75 20.39
CA LEU A 418 -1.03 10.70 21.67
C LEU A 418 -1.45 12.08 22.17
N HIS A 419 -0.84 13.17 21.66
CA HIS A 419 -1.22 14.51 22.10
C HIS A 419 -2.62 14.88 21.58
N PRO A 420 -3.56 15.32 22.47
CA PRO A 420 -4.97 15.55 22.08
C PRO A 420 -5.18 16.50 20.91
N ALA A 421 -4.26 17.46 20.74
CA ALA A 421 -4.33 18.45 19.66
C ALA A 421 -3.80 17.94 18.32
N VAL A 422 -3.10 16.80 18.29
CA VAL A 422 -2.46 16.27 17.09
C VAL A 422 -3.41 15.36 16.32
N ALA A 423 -3.49 15.56 15.03
CA ALA A 423 -4.25 14.72 14.12
C ALA A 423 -3.38 13.64 13.45
N GLU A 424 -2.17 14.02 13.05
CA GLU A 424 -1.20 13.14 12.40
C GLU A 424 0.19 13.78 12.44
N SER A 425 1.23 12.96 12.42
CA SER A 425 2.61 13.44 12.36
C SER A 425 3.48 12.61 11.42
N ALA A 426 4.59 13.21 10.97
CA ALA A 426 5.66 12.53 10.29
C ALA A 426 7.00 13.05 10.79
N ILE A 427 7.89 12.12 11.16
CA ILE A 427 9.21 12.44 11.67
C ILE A 427 10.28 12.09 10.64
N VAL A 428 11.25 12.98 10.46
CA VAL A 428 12.41 12.76 9.62
C VAL A 428 13.69 13.26 10.30
N GLY A 429 14.82 12.69 9.91
CA GLY A 429 16.13 13.20 10.31
C GLY A 429 16.60 14.33 9.40
N TYR A 430 17.38 15.25 9.95
CA TYR A 430 18.12 16.24 9.19
C TYR A 430 19.53 16.41 9.78
N PRO A 431 20.55 16.84 9.00
CA PRO A 431 21.91 17.03 9.48
C PRO A 431 21.98 18.04 10.63
N HIS A 432 22.77 17.71 11.67
CA HIS A 432 22.98 18.57 12.83
C HIS A 432 24.45 18.51 13.27
N ASP A 433 25.09 19.66 13.43
CA ASP A 433 26.54 19.79 13.64
C ASP A 433 27.06 19.05 14.88
N VAL A 434 26.25 18.92 15.94
CA VAL A 434 26.67 18.30 17.20
C VAL A 434 26.14 16.86 17.32
N LYS A 435 24.91 16.58 16.89
CA LYS A 435 24.24 15.28 17.08
C LYS A 435 24.45 14.32 15.91
N GLY A 436 25.09 14.75 14.83
CA GLY A 436 25.14 14.07 13.54
C GLY A 436 23.83 14.20 12.78
N SER A 437 22.73 13.73 13.37
CA SER A 437 21.37 14.02 12.92
C SER A 437 20.50 14.49 14.07
N ALA A 438 19.50 15.30 13.75
CA ALA A 438 18.47 15.76 14.68
C ALA A 438 17.09 15.45 14.13
N LEU A 439 16.06 15.53 14.97
CA LEU A 439 14.70 15.14 14.67
C LEU A 439 13.87 16.36 14.24
N TYR A 440 13.23 16.25 13.08
CA TYR A 440 12.30 17.23 12.54
C TYR A 440 10.91 16.62 12.44
N GLY A 441 9.95 17.20 13.17
CA GLY A 441 8.55 16.76 13.16
C GLY A 441 7.68 17.67 12.30
N TYR A 442 6.93 17.06 11.38
CA TYR A 442 5.83 17.69 10.65
C TYR A 442 4.52 17.24 11.30
N VAL A 443 3.73 18.18 11.81
CA VAL A 443 2.57 17.88 12.67
C VAL A 443 1.32 18.55 12.11
N ILE A 444 0.28 17.75 11.87
CA ILE A 444 -1.07 18.24 11.54
C ILE A 444 -1.86 18.37 12.84
N LEU A 445 -2.43 19.54 13.10
CA LEU A 445 -3.31 19.76 14.24
C LEU A 445 -4.76 19.41 13.91
N LYS A 446 -5.51 18.94 14.90
CA LYS A 446 -6.97 18.81 14.82
C LYS A 446 -7.58 20.21 14.73
N ASP A 447 -8.49 20.41 13.78
CA ASP A 447 -9.24 21.66 13.67
C ASP A 447 -10.32 21.71 14.76
N THR A 448 -10.13 22.57 15.72
CA THR A 448 -11.10 22.80 16.81
C THR A 448 -11.67 24.21 16.77
N GLY A 449 -11.33 25.02 15.75
CA GLY A 449 -11.74 26.43 15.64
C GLY A 449 -11.11 27.37 16.67
N GLU A 450 -10.22 26.87 17.54
CA GLU A 450 -9.55 27.68 18.59
C GLU A 450 -8.14 28.08 18.15
N SER A 451 -7.77 29.32 18.42
CA SER A 451 -6.37 29.75 18.25
C SER A 451 -5.50 29.13 19.34
N ARG A 452 -4.47 28.39 18.94
CA ARG A 452 -3.56 27.71 19.88
C ARG A 452 -2.18 28.36 19.91
N ASP A 453 -1.61 28.45 21.10
CA ASP A 453 -0.20 28.82 21.25
C ASP A 453 0.71 27.72 20.74
N LYS A 454 1.26 27.94 19.55
CA LYS A 454 2.16 26.97 18.87
C LYS A 454 3.43 26.69 19.66
N GLU A 455 3.96 27.66 20.40
CA GLU A 455 5.16 27.46 21.24
C GLU A 455 4.87 26.60 22.46
N ASN A 456 3.71 26.78 23.09
CA ASN A 456 3.29 25.89 24.17
C ASN A 456 3.05 24.46 23.67
N LEU A 457 2.40 24.29 22.52
CA LEU A 457 2.19 22.97 21.90
C LEU A 457 3.50 22.25 21.60
N ARG A 458 4.54 22.95 21.11
CA ARG A 458 5.87 22.35 20.90
C ARG A 458 6.46 21.80 22.19
N LYS A 459 6.30 22.53 23.30
CA LYS A 459 6.77 22.08 24.62
C LYS A 459 5.98 20.87 25.13
N GLU A 460 4.66 20.90 25.03
CA GLU A 460 3.79 19.80 25.46
C GLU A 460 4.09 18.51 24.69
N ILE A 461 4.19 18.58 23.35
CA ILE A 461 4.56 17.45 22.50
C ILE A 461 5.93 16.88 22.90
N ASN A 462 6.94 17.75 23.08
CA ASN A 462 8.27 17.31 23.48
C ASN A 462 8.35 16.74 24.90
N ASN A 463 7.50 17.20 25.81
CA ASN A 463 7.39 16.60 27.14
C ASN A 463 6.78 15.20 27.07
N LEU A 464 5.72 15.03 26.28
CA LEU A 464 5.08 13.74 26.06
C LEU A 464 6.06 12.71 25.43
N ILE A 465 6.85 13.14 24.44
CA ILE A 465 7.90 12.28 23.87
C ILE A 465 8.94 11.91 24.93
N ALA A 466 9.35 12.85 25.77
CA ALA A 466 10.32 12.56 26.83
C ALA A 466 9.80 11.59 27.88
N GLU A 467 8.51 11.63 28.18
CA GLU A 467 7.84 10.71 29.11
C GLU A 467 7.65 9.31 28.53
N THR A 468 7.28 9.22 27.25
CA THR A 468 6.92 7.94 26.61
C THR A 468 8.13 7.19 26.05
N ILE A 469 9.14 7.89 25.54
CA ILE A 469 10.31 7.28 24.89
C ILE A 469 11.60 7.67 25.62
N GLY A 470 11.74 8.94 25.99
CA GLY A 470 12.92 9.48 26.63
C GLY A 470 13.42 10.77 26.00
N PRO A 471 14.23 11.57 26.73
CA PRO A 471 14.68 12.89 26.27
C PRO A 471 15.46 12.92 24.96
N ILE A 472 16.07 11.79 24.58
CA ILE A 472 16.87 11.65 23.34
C ILE A 472 16.00 11.73 22.08
N ALA A 473 14.71 11.40 22.20
CA ALA A 473 13.75 11.39 21.10
C ALA A 473 13.00 12.72 20.92
N LYS A 474 13.33 13.76 21.72
CA LYS A 474 12.73 15.08 21.56
C LYS A 474 12.99 15.66 20.18
N LEU A 475 11.96 16.26 19.60
CA LEU A 475 12.05 16.91 18.31
C LEU A 475 12.79 18.25 18.44
N ASP A 476 13.82 18.44 17.67
CA ASP A 476 14.56 19.71 17.63
C ASP A 476 13.76 20.79 16.91
N LYS A 477 12.97 20.39 15.92
CA LYS A 477 12.07 21.26 15.16
C LYS A 477 10.70 20.63 15.02
N ILE A 478 9.65 21.42 15.20
CA ILE A 478 8.26 21.02 14.98
C ILE A 478 7.60 22.05 14.06
N GLN A 479 7.33 21.67 12.83
CA GLN A 479 6.58 22.48 11.87
C GLN A 479 5.14 22.00 11.84
N PHE A 480 4.20 22.92 12.12
CA PHE A 480 2.78 22.64 11.96
C PHE A 480 2.40 22.86 10.50
N VAL A 481 1.77 21.85 9.89
CA VAL A 481 1.43 21.81 8.47
C VAL A 481 -0.04 21.50 8.27
N SER A 482 -0.61 21.94 7.16
CA SER A 482 -2.03 21.67 6.81
C SER A 482 -2.26 20.22 6.37
N ALA A 483 -1.28 19.62 5.72
CA ALA A 483 -1.29 18.22 5.29
C ALA A 483 0.13 17.68 5.17
N LEU A 484 0.27 16.35 5.00
CA LEU A 484 1.53 15.68 4.69
C LEU A 484 1.56 15.26 3.22
N PRO A 485 2.74 15.28 2.54
CA PRO A 485 2.87 14.76 1.19
C PRO A 485 2.66 13.24 1.22
N LYS A 486 1.58 12.79 0.61
CA LYS A 486 1.19 11.38 0.60
C LYS A 486 1.09 10.85 -0.82
N THR A 487 1.39 9.59 -0.99
CA THR A 487 0.99 8.88 -2.19
C THR A 487 -0.54 8.75 -2.23
N ARG A 488 -1.08 8.44 -3.40
CA ARG A 488 -2.53 8.19 -3.56
C ARG A 488 -3.04 6.98 -2.77
N SER A 489 -2.15 6.09 -2.30
CA SER A 489 -2.46 5.03 -1.35
C SER A 489 -2.45 5.46 0.11
N GLY A 490 -2.18 6.75 0.39
CA GLY A 490 -2.11 7.29 1.75
C GLY A 490 -0.73 7.21 2.41
N LYS A 491 0.27 6.59 1.78
CA LYS A 491 1.62 6.46 2.34
C LYS A 491 2.33 7.82 2.33
N ILE A 492 2.85 8.22 3.48
CA ILE A 492 3.64 9.46 3.63
C ILE A 492 4.96 9.34 2.85
N MET A 493 5.25 10.35 2.05
CA MET A 493 6.50 10.44 1.27
C MET A 493 7.61 11.11 2.08
N ARG A 494 8.12 10.41 3.12
CA ARG A 494 9.15 10.93 4.04
C ARG A 494 10.40 11.43 3.32
N ARG A 495 10.75 10.86 2.18
CA ARG A 495 11.85 11.34 1.33
C ARG A 495 11.72 12.82 0.98
N ILE A 496 10.52 13.28 0.65
CA ILE A 496 10.26 14.69 0.33
C ILE A 496 10.43 15.55 1.59
N LEU A 497 9.82 15.12 2.70
CA LEU A 497 9.91 15.81 3.98
C LEU A 497 11.36 15.92 4.48
N ARG A 498 12.15 14.85 4.32
CA ARG A 498 13.59 14.84 4.66
C ARG A 498 14.35 15.86 3.86
N LYS A 499 14.21 15.88 2.54
CA LYS A 499 14.85 16.87 1.67
C LYS A 499 14.48 18.30 2.02
N ILE A 500 13.21 18.54 2.35
CA ILE A 500 12.79 19.86 2.84
C ILE A 500 13.48 20.19 4.17
N ALA A 501 13.51 19.25 5.12
CA ALA A 501 14.20 19.46 6.41
C ALA A 501 15.69 19.76 6.23
N GLU A 502 16.36 19.06 5.32
CA GLU A 502 17.77 19.27 4.94
C GLU A 502 18.01 20.60 4.19
N GLY A 503 16.97 21.20 3.60
CA GLY A 503 17.10 22.39 2.74
C GLY A 503 17.55 22.05 1.32
N ASP A 504 17.48 20.80 0.90
CA ASP A 504 17.75 20.36 -0.46
C ASP A 504 16.46 20.38 -1.29
N PHE A 505 16.29 21.40 -2.09
CA PHE A 505 15.16 21.58 -3.00
C PHE A 505 15.49 21.23 -4.46
N SER A 506 16.66 20.67 -4.72
CA SER A 506 17.16 20.44 -6.08
C SER A 506 16.40 19.33 -6.81
N ASN A 507 16.01 18.26 -6.11
CA ASN A 507 15.31 17.12 -6.71
C ASN A 507 14.57 16.29 -5.65
N PHE A 508 13.27 16.30 -5.67
CA PHE A 508 12.42 15.47 -4.81
C PHE A 508 12.23 14.03 -5.32
N GLY A 509 12.85 13.66 -6.46
CA GLY A 509 12.65 12.36 -7.11
C GLY A 509 11.26 12.23 -7.73
N ASP A 510 10.77 11.00 -7.92
CA ASP A 510 9.45 10.75 -8.49
C ASP A 510 8.35 11.30 -7.58
N THR A 511 7.72 12.38 -7.99
CA THR A 511 6.55 13.03 -7.35
C THR A 511 5.24 12.72 -8.07
N SER A 512 5.28 11.94 -9.15
CA SER A 512 4.12 11.63 -10.00
C SER A 512 3.00 10.87 -9.27
N THR A 513 3.34 10.26 -8.15
CA THR A 513 2.42 9.48 -7.32
C THR A 513 1.79 10.28 -6.17
N LEU A 514 2.13 11.57 -6.02
CA LEU A 514 1.57 12.43 -4.98
C LEU A 514 0.06 12.62 -5.15
N LEU A 515 -0.63 12.55 -4.01
CA LEU A 515 -2.07 12.87 -3.93
C LEU A 515 -2.31 14.39 -3.99
N ASN A 516 -1.43 15.15 -3.31
CA ASN A 516 -1.52 16.58 -3.08
C ASN A 516 -0.16 17.25 -3.36
N PRO A 517 0.24 17.38 -4.63
CA PRO A 517 1.56 17.94 -4.98
C PRO A 517 1.77 19.37 -4.48
N GLU A 518 0.72 20.16 -4.36
CA GLU A 518 0.70 21.54 -3.87
C GLU A 518 1.23 21.69 -2.44
N ILE A 519 1.05 20.67 -1.60
CA ILE A 519 1.49 20.69 -0.20
C ILE A 519 3.02 20.75 -0.07
N VAL A 520 3.74 20.25 -1.06
CA VAL A 520 5.21 20.26 -1.05
C VAL A 520 5.73 21.70 -1.06
N GLU A 521 5.15 22.56 -1.88
CA GLU A 521 5.53 23.97 -1.95
C GLU A 521 5.10 24.73 -0.71
N GLU A 522 3.93 24.43 -0.12
CA GLU A 522 3.49 25.02 1.15
C GLU A 522 4.48 24.70 2.28
N ILE A 523 4.80 23.41 2.49
CA ILE A 523 5.73 22.96 3.53
C ILE A 523 7.12 23.57 3.34
N LYS A 524 7.59 23.66 2.10
CA LYS A 524 8.88 24.26 1.75
C LYS A 524 8.93 25.76 2.10
N ASN A 525 7.86 26.51 1.77
CA ASN A 525 7.78 27.95 2.02
C ASN A 525 7.66 28.28 3.50
N GLU A 526 7.08 27.39 4.30
CA GLU A 526 6.91 27.55 5.75
C GLU A 526 7.99 26.84 6.58
N LYS A 527 9.09 26.40 5.96
CA LYS A 527 10.20 25.71 6.63
C LYS A 527 10.79 26.58 7.77
N ILE A 528 11.02 25.94 8.93
CA ILE A 528 11.57 26.55 10.14
C ILE A 528 13.04 26.18 10.37
#